data_39921ff346a64ca26284085e891ca80b
#
_entry.id   39921ff346a64ca26284085e891ca80b
#
_cell.length_a   1.000
_cell.length_b   1.000
_cell.length_c   1.000
_cell.angle_alpha   90.00
_cell.angle_beta   90.00
_cell.angle_gamma   90.00
#
_symmetry.space_group_name_H-M   'P 1'
#
loop_
_entity.id
_entity.type
_entity.pdbx_description
1 polymer ?
#
loop_
_entity_poly.entity_id
_entity_poly.type
_entity_poly.pdbx_seq_one_letter_code
_entity_poly.pdbx_strand_id
1 'polypeptide(L)'
;PLTQRQYGITQLLSYLNEPTTVEAQENGLRIRLKQWKQGGEFGWVFDNEADTFDVRNVDNFGIDGTEFLDDADTRAAISFYLLYRVTSLLDGRRLVIIMDEFWKWLTSDAFTDFAYNMLKVIRKLNGVVIFATQSLDEVVKNKIARAAMEVTETSIWMANPDADYDDYVEKAKVDPAHFNII
;
A
#
# COMPACT_ATOMS: atom_id res chain seq x y z
N PRO A 1 -11.29 18.28 24.20
CA PRO A 1 -11.17 17.18 23.26
C PRO A 1 -11.81 17.65 21.95
N LEU A 2 -10.99 17.85 20.92
CA LEU A 2 -11.51 18.07 19.56
C LEU A 2 -12.19 16.76 19.19
N THR A 3 -13.51 16.77 19.13
CA THR A 3 -14.28 15.68 18.54
C THR A 3 -13.73 15.50 17.13
N GLN A 4 -13.16 14.33 16.83
CA GLN A 4 -12.76 13.95 15.48
C GLN A 4 -14.03 14.03 14.62
N ARG A 5 -14.19 15.12 13.88
CA ARG A 5 -15.22 15.21 12.87
C ARG A 5 -14.79 14.32 11.73
N GLN A 6 -15.53 13.26 11.50
CA GLN A 6 -15.36 12.44 10.31
C GLN A 6 -15.94 13.21 9.13
N TYR A 7 -15.08 13.51 8.16
CA TYR A 7 -15.48 14.21 6.95
C TYR A 7 -15.49 13.21 5.80
N GLY A 8 -16.66 12.89 5.29
CA GLY A 8 -16.81 12.15 4.05
C GLY A 8 -16.41 12.98 2.83
N ILE A 9 -16.27 12.32 1.68
CA ILE A 9 -15.96 12.98 0.40
C ILE A 9 -17.02 14.02 0.02
N THR A 10 -18.28 13.72 0.26
CA THR A 10 -19.38 14.68 0.02
C THR A 10 -19.18 15.98 0.80
N GLN A 11 -18.77 15.90 2.06
CA GLN A 11 -18.53 17.07 2.88
C GLN A 11 -17.27 17.82 2.43
N LEU A 12 -16.20 17.10 2.08
CA LEU A 12 -14.98 17.70 1.51
C LEU A 12 -15.30 18.50 0.23
N LEU A 13 -16.12 17.94 -0.66
CA LEU A 13 -16.56 18.61 -1.88
C LEU A 13 -17.31 19.92 -1.62
N SER A 14 -18.02 20.05 -0.50
CA SER A 14 -18.72 21.29 -0.14
C SER A 14 -17.80 22.46 0.20
N TYR A 15 -16.57 22.17 0.61
CA TYR A 15 -15.54 23.19 0.91
C TYR A 15 -14.69 23.59 -0.29
N LEU A 16 -14.72 22.80 -1.38
CA LEU A 16 -13.99 23.13 -2.59
C LEU A 16 -14.77 24.14 -3.44
N ASN A 17 -14.06 25.19 -3.89
CA ASN A 17 -14.65 26.17 -4.79
C ASN A 17 -15.10 25.54 -6.12
N GLU A 18 -16.12 26.13 -6.74
CA GLU A 18 -16.49 25.76 -8.10
C GLU A 18 -15.36 26.09 -9.09
N PRO A 19 -15.07 25.20 -10.05
CA PRO A 19 -14.01 25.44 -11.00
C PRO A 19 -14.33 26.58 -11.94
N THR A 20 -13.39 27.53 -12.07
CA THR A 20 -13.56 28.75 -12.88
C THR A 20 -12.90 28.64 -14.26
N THR A 21 -12.06 27.64 -14.49
CA THR A 21 -11.38 27.42 -15.77
C THR A 21 -11.87 26.14 -16.45
N VAL A 22 -11.78 26.07 -17.78
CA VAL A 22 -12.15 24.87 -18.54
C VAL A 22 -11.36 23.65 -18.09
N GLU A 23 -10.05 23.79 -17.92
CA GLU A 23 -9.19 22.72 -17.43
C GLU A 23 -9.60 22.20 -16.03
N ALA A 24 -9.95 23.14 -15.12
CA ALA A 24 -10.43 22.77 -13.80
C ALA A 24 -11.83 22.12 -13.82
N GLN A 25 -12.64 22.44 -14.83
CA GLN A 25 -13.96 21.82 -15.04
C GLN A 25 -13.84 20.40 -15.59
N GLU A 26 -12.80 20.10 -16.36
CA GLU A 26 -12.60 18.80 -16.98
C GLU A 26 -11.74 17.86 -16.10
N ASN A 27 -10.68 18.36 -15.47
CA ASN A 27 -9.68 17.55 -14.76
C ASN A 27 -9.35 18.03 -13.34
N GLY A 28 -10.06 19.04 -12.82
CA GLY A 28 -9.82 19.60 -11.50
C GLY A 28 -10.10 18.61 -10.36
N LEU A 29 -9.52 18.88 -9.20
CA LEU A 29 -9.67 18.06 -7.98
C LEU A 29 -11.13 17.75 -7.65
N ARG A 30 -12.02 18.75 -7.81
CA ARG A 30 -13.46 18.59 -7.54
C ARG A 30 -14.11 17.54 -8.45
N ILE A 31 -13.77 17.53 -9.73
CA ILE A 31 -14.28 16.55 -10.69
C ILE A 31 -13.76 15.16 -10.36
N ARG A 32 -12.46 15.05 -10.09
CA ARG A 32 -11.82 13.77 -9.73
C ARG A 32 -12.36 13.19 -8.44
N LEU A 33 -12.73 14.02 -7.46
CA LEU A 33 -13.34 13.58 -6.22
C LEU A 33 -14.82 13.19 -6.35
N LYS A 34 -15.54 13.69 -7.36
CA LYS A 34 -16.97 13.36 -7.56
C LYS A 34 -17.24 11.87 -7.73
N GLN A 35 -16.33 11.12 -8.33
CA GLN A 35 -16.47 9.67 -8.48
C GLN A 35 -16.43 8.93 -7.13
N TRP A 36 -15.78 9.53 -6.11
CA TRP A 36 -15.60 8.95 -4.78
C TRP A 36 -16.69 9.34 -3.78
N LYS A 37 -17.65 10.19 -4.18
CA LYS A 37 -18.76 10.56 -3.32
C LYS A 37 -19.89 9.52 -3.41
N GLN A 38 -20.77 9.48 -2.41
CA GLN A 38 -21.97 8.64 -2.43
C GLN A 38 -22.80 8.88 -3.70
N GLY A 39 -23.15 7.80 -4.38
CA GLY A 39 -23.78 7.83 -5.71
C GLY A 39 -22.82 7.99 -6.88
N GLY A 40 -21.52 8.17 -6.66
CA GLY A 40 -20.47 8.04 -7.66
C GLY A 40 -19.97 6.60 -7.75
N GLU A 41 -19.13 6.31 -8.73
CA GLU A 41 -18.63 4.97 -9.06
C GLU A 41 -17.89 4.30 -7.86
N PHE A 42 -17.06 5.06 -7.13
CA PHE A 42 -16.28 4.59 -5.99
C PHE A 42 -16.78 5.13 -4.64
N GLY A 43 -18.02 5.65 -4.59
CA GLY A 43 -18.58 6.26 -3.37
C GLY A 43 -18.69 5.28 -2.20
N TRP A 44 -18.83 4.00 -2.48
CA TRP A 44 -18.87 2.93 -1.50
C TRP A 44 -17.55 2.77 -0.74
N VAL A 45 -16.42 3.24 -1.29
CA VAL A 45 -15.08 3.07 -0.69
C VAL A 45 -14.89 4.03 0.50
N PHE A 46 -15.07 5.35 0.29
CA PHE A 46 -14.67 6.36 1.27
C PHE A 46 -15.77 7.31 1.73
N ASP A 47 -16.93 7.35 1.08
CA ASP A 47 -17.99 8.28 1.44
C ASP A 47 -19.05 7.60 2.32
N ASN A 48 -18.61 6.99 3.40
CA ASN A 48 -19.43 6.31 4.39
C ASN A 48 -19.74 7.26 5.56
N GLU A 49 -20.82 7.00 6.28
CA GLU A 49 -21.23 7.79 7.46
C GLU A 49 -20.19 7.74 8.58
N ALA A 50 -19.48 6.61 8.71
CA ALA A 50 -18.44 6.40 9.71
C ALA A 50 -17.34 5.50 9.18
N ASP A 51 -16.09 5.79 9.57
CA ASP A 51 -14.97 4.88 9.41
C ASP A 51 -15.02 3.81 10.52
N THR A 52 -15.44 2.60 10.14
CA THR A 52 -15.55 1.46 11.06
C THR A 52 -14.27 0.62 11.12
N PHE A 53 -13.26 0.93 10.32
CA PHE A 53 -11.98 0.23 10.34
C PHE A 53 -11.14 0.67 11.55
N ASP A 54 -11.41 0.07 12.71
CA ASP A 54 -10.61 0.30 13.93
C ASP A 54 -9.87 -0.97 14.36
N VAL A 55 -8.56 -0.97 14.14
CA VAL A 55 -7.65 -2.08 14.45
C VAL A 55 -6.77 -1.82 15.68
N ARG A 56 -7.01 -0.73 16.41
CA ARG A 56 -6.17 -0.33 17.57
C ARG A 56 -6.28 -1.26 18.76
N ASN A 57 -7.43 -1.89 18.92
CA ASN A 57 -7.77 -2.71 20.08
C ASN A 57 -7.84 -4.21 19.76
N VAL A 58 -7.25 -4.63 18.65
CA VAL A 58 -7.18 -6.05 18.25
C VAL A 58 -5.73 -6.50 18.22
N ASP A 59 -5.47 -7.72 18.67
CA ASP A 59 -4.11 -8.30 18.70
C ASP A 59 -3.67 -8.78 17.34
N ASN A 60 -4.60 -9.32 16.54
CA ASN A 60 -4.35 -9.81 15.19
C ASN A 60 -5.51 -9.46 14.28
N PHE A 61 -5.22 -9.02 13.07
CA PHE A 61 -6.21 -8.82 12.02
C PHE A 61 -5.60 -9.14 10.66
N GLY A 62 -6.44 -9.52 9.72
CA GLY A 62 -6.08 -9.71 8.32
C GLY A 62 -6.96 -8.85 7.44
N ILE A 63 -6.39 -8.40 6.33
CA ILE A 63 -7.09 -7.65 5.30
C ILE A 63 -7.03 -8.48 4.03
N ASP A 64 -8.17 -8.92 3.54
CA ASP A 64 -8.26 -9.55 2.23
C ASP A 64 -8.23 -8.47 1.15
N GLY A 65 -7.16 -8.47 0.36
CA GLY A 65 -6.93 -7.52 -0.71
C GLY A 65 -7.42 -7.98 -2.08
N THR A 66 -7.98 -9.19 -2.19
CA THR A 66 -8.26 -9.86 -3.47
C THR A 66 -9.12 -9.00 -4.41
N GLU A 67 -10.16 -8.36 -3.89
CA GLU A 67 -11.08 -7.60 -4.74
C GLU A 67 -10.49 -6.28 -5.23
N PHE A 68 -9.71 -5.57 -4.40
CA PHE A 68 -9.22 -4.23 -4.77
C PHE A 68 -7.80 -4.21 -5.31
N LEU A 69 -6.97 -5.22 -5.03
CA LEU A 69 -5.60 -5.26 -5.53
C LEU A 69 -5.52 -5.49 -7.05
N ASP A 70 -6.53 -6.11 -7.62
CA ASP A 70 -6.60 -6.35 -9.06
C ASP A 70 -7.38 -5.24 -9.81
N ASP A 71 -8.07 -4.35 -9.07
CA ASP A 71 -8.74 -3.18 -9.64
C ASP A 71 -7.80 -1.96 -9.69
N ALA A 72 -7.38 -1.56 -10.90
CA ALA A 72 -6.43 -0.46 -11.10
C ALA A 72 -6.93 0.89 -10.58
N ASP A 73 -8.24 1.14 -10.59
CA ASP A 73 -8.83 2.44 -10.27
C ASP A 73 -8.92 2.67 -8.75
N THR A 74 -9.22 1.63 -7.98
CA THR A 74 -9.37 1.73 -6.52
C THR A 74 -8.13 1.31 -5.74
N ARG A 75 -7.29 0.43 -6.32
CA ARG A 75 -6.11 -0.15 -5.67
C ARG A 75 -5.22 0.87 -4.98
N ALA A 76 -4.80 1.91 -5.71
CA ALA A 76 -3.88 2.90 -5.16
C ALA A 76 -4.47 3.64 -3.95
N ALA A 77 -5.75 4.04 -4.02
CA ALA A 77 -6.42 4.79 -2.98
C ALA A 77 -6.67 3.93 -1.72
N ILE A 78 -7.15 2.69 -1.90
CA ILE A 78 -7.40 1.76 -0.80
C ILE A 78 -6.08 1.34 -0.15
N SER A 79 -5.06 0.99 -0.94
CA SER A 79 -3.74 0.63 -0.42
C SER A 79 -3.14 1.76 0.42
N PHE A 80 -3.23 3.01 -0.05
CA PHE A 80 -2.74 4.18 0.68
C PHE A 80 -3.49 4.37 2.01
N TYR A 81 -4.82 4.26 2.00
CA TYR A 81 -5.63 4.33 3.22
C TYR A 81 -5.25 3.24 4.23
N LEU A 82 -5.18 1.99 3.78
CA LEU A 82 -4.86 0.85 4.66
C LEU A 82 -3.46 0.99 5.26
N LEU A 83 -2.47 1.34 4.46
CA LEU A 83 -1.12 1.58 4.98
C LEU A 83 -1.05 2.74 5.96
N TYR A 84 -1.75 3.84 5.68
CA TYR A 84 -1.86 4.93 6.63
C TYR A 84 -2.47 4.48 7.96
N ARG A 85 -3.53 3.67 7.93
CA ARG A 85 -4.17 3.12 9.14
C ARG A 85 -3.24 2.17 9.89
N VAL A 86 -2.57 1.26 9.18
CA VAL A 86 -1.61 0.31 9.78
C VAL A 86 -0.41 1.06 10.37
N THR A 87 0.16 2.02 9.65
CA THR A 87 1.29 2.80 10.17
C THR A 87 0.94 3.66 11.37
N SER A 88 -0.33 4.07 11.50
CA SER A 88 -0.79 4.78 12.70
C SER A 88 -0.75 3.92 13.98
N LEU A 89 -0.58 2.60 13.85
CA LEU A 89 -0.37 1.68 14.97
C LEU A 89 1.09 1.63 15.44
N LEU A 90 2.02 2.23 14.70
CA LEU A 90 3.43 2.31 15.06
C LEU A 90 3.66 3.39 16.14
N ASP A 91 3.05 3.20 17.28
CA ASP A 91 3.12 4.08 18.45
C ASP A 91 4.17 3.66 19.49
N GLY A 92 5.05 2.72 19.11
CA GLY A 92 6.06 2.10 19.96
C GLY A 92 5.68 0.70 20.45
N ARG A 93 4.45 0.24 20.22
CA ARG A 93 4.06 -1.17 20.43
C ARG A 93 4.81 -2.09 19.48
N ARG A 94 4.93 -3.35 19.84
CA ARG A 94 5.45 -4.37 18.92
C ARG A 94 4.43 -4.65 17.84
N LEU A 95 4.81 -4.46 16.58
CA LEU A 95 3.94 -4.68 15.44
C LEU A 95 4.68 -5.49 14.37
N VAL A 96 4.04 -6.56 13.89
CA VAL A 96 4.50 -7.32 12.71
C VAL A 96 3.49 -7.07 11.61
N ILE A 97 3.97 -6.60 10.48
CA ILE A 97 3.18 -6.37 9.27
C ILE A 97 3.62 -7.41 8.24
N ILE A 98 2.69 -8.25 7.81
CA ILE A 98 2.94 -9.26 6.77
C ILE A 98 2.19 -8.80 5.52
N MET A 99 2.92 -8.62 4.42
CA MET A 99 2.37 -8.21 3.14
C MET A 99 2.62 -9.32 2.13
N ASP A 100 1.56 -10.03 1.79
CA ASP A 100 1.59 -11.02 0.71
C ASP A 100 1.41 -10.33 -0.64
N GLU A 101 2.10 -10.83 -1.67
CA GLU A 101 2.20 -10.20 -2.98
C GLU A 101 2.47 -8.68 -2.88
N PHE A 102 3.44 -8.31 -2.03
CA PHE A 102 3.69 -6.94 -1.61
C PHE A 102 3.91 -5.95 -2.77
N TRP A 103 4.39 -6.41 -3.91
CA TRP A 103 4.59 -5.59 -5.10
C TRP A 103 3.28 -5.02 -5.66
N LYS A 104 2.17 -5.72 -5.48
CA LYS A 104 0.82 -5.24 -5.87
C LYS A 104 0.39 -3.99 -5.09
N TRP A 105 0.85 -3.87 -3.86
CA TRP A 105 0.56 -2.71 -3.00
C TRP A 105 1.35 -1.46 -3.41
N LEU A 106 2.46 -1.62 -4.10
CA LEU A 106 3.42 -0.57 -4.41
C LEU A 106 3.22 -0.04 -5.85
N THR A 107 2.07 0.56 -6.12
CA THR A 107 1.64 0.87 -7.50
C THR A 107 1.77 2.32 -7.93
N SER A 108 2.09 3.26 -7.04
CA SER A 108 2.23 4.68 -7.38
C SER A 108 3.48 5.30 -6.74
N ASP A 109 4.05 6.32 -7.41
CA ASP A 109 5.23 7.03 -6.91
C ASP A 109 4.99 7.68 -5.54
N ALA A 110 3.81 8.26 -5.31
CA ALA A 110 3.45 8.83 -4.02
C ALA A 110 3.43 7.78 -2.89
N PHE A 111 3.01 6.58 -3.23
CA PHE A 111 3.00 5.44 -2.33
C PHE A 111 4.42 4.92 -2.07
N THR A 112 5.30 5.03 -3.06
CA THR A 112 6.72 4.65 -2.96
C THR A 112 7.41 5.41 -1.84
N ASP A 113 7.33 6.72 -1.89
CA ASP A 113 8.00 7.59 -0.92
C ASP A 113 7.48 7.34 0.49
N PHE A 114 6.18 7.12 0.62
CA PHE A 114 5.56 6.79 1.90
C PHE A 114 6.05 5.43 2.43
N ALA A 115 6.00 4.38 1.62
CA ALA A 115 6.44 3.04 2.00
C ALA A 115 7.94 3.01 2.33
N TYR A 116 8.77 3.66 1.51
CA TYR A 116 10.20 3.74 1.72
C TYR A 116 10.56 4.48 3.01
N ASN A 117 9.90 5.59 3.30
CA ASN A 117 10.09 6.34 4.53
C ASN A 117 9.63 5.52 5.76
N MET A 118 8.50 4.82 5.64
CA MET A 118 8.02 3.91 6.68
C MET A 118 9.06 2.81 6.98
N LEU A 119 9.60 2.16 5.95
CA LEU A 119 10.60 1.09 6.12
C LEU A 119 11.85 1.58 6.85
N LYS A 120 12.29 2.81 6.61
CA LYS A 120 13.44 3.40 7.31
C LYS A 120 13.20 3.63 8.80
N VAL A 121 11.97 3.87 9.21
CA VAL A 121 11.65 4.23 10.59
C VAL A 121 11.00 3.10 11.38
N ILE A 122 10.44 2.09 10.73
CA ILE A 122 9.62 1.06 11.38
C ILE A 122 10.38 0.33 12.49
N ARG A 123 11.66 0.03 12.26
CA ARG A 123 12.54 -0.60 13.28
C ARG A 123 12.67 0.26 14.54
N LYS A 124 12.73 1.59 14.40
CA LYS A 124 12.81 2.52 15.54
C LYS A 124 11.50 2.58 16.32
N LEU A 125 10.40 2.16 15.70
CA LEU A 125 9.05 2.14 16.26
C LEU A 125 8.63 0.73 16.71
N ASN A 126 9.58 -0.18 16.94
CA ASN A 126 9.33 -1.58 17.34
C ASN A 126 8.52 -2.39 16.32
N GLY A 127 8.53 -1.99 15.05
CA GLY A 127 7.85 -2.70 13.98
C GLY A 127 8.79 -3.60 13.16
N VAL A 128 8.22 -4.64 12.57
CA VAL A 128 8.87 -5.53 11.59
C VAL A 128 7.94 -5.66 10.40
N VAL A 129 8.47 -5.59 9.18
CA VAL A 129 7.74 -5.91 7.96
C VAL A 129 8.27 -7.20 7.38
N ILE A 130 7.37 -8.08 6.97
CA ILE A 130 7.66 -9.30 6.23
C ILE A 130 6.99 -9.14 4.86
N PHE A 131 7.80 -9.11 3.82
CA PHE A 131 7.33 -9.13 2.45
C PHE A 131 7.33 -10.56 1.93
N ALA A 132 6.22 -10.99 1.36
CA ALA A 132 6.10 -12.29 0.69
C ALA A 132 5.72 -12.08 -0.77
N THR A 133 6.20 -12.96 -1.64
CA THR A 133 5.80 -13.03 -3.05
C THR A 133 6.10 -14.41 -3.60
N GLN A 134 5.30 -14.82 -4.56
CA GLN A 134 5.53 -16.02 -5.37
C GLN A 134 6.25 -15.67 -6.69
N SER A 135 6.30 -14.39 -7.08
CA SER A 135 6.83 -13.94 -8.35
C SER A 135 7.99 -12.95 -8.15
N LEU A 136 9.23 -13.46 -8.20
CA LEU A 136 10.40 -12.61 -8.14
C LEU A 136 10.52 -11.72 -9.38
N ASP A 137 10.12 -12.20 -10.56
CA ASP A 137 10.10 -11.44 -11.81
C ASP A 137 9.30 -10.13 -11.69
N GLU A 138 8.13 -10.16 -11.06
CA GLU A 138 7.33 -8.96 -10.80
C GLU A 138 8.03 -7.99 -9.83
N VAL A 139 8.71 -8.51 -8.82
CA VAL A 139 9.45 -7.70 -7.86
C VAL A 139 10.63 -6.99 -8.54
N VAL A 140 11.41 -7.69 -9.35
CA VAL A 140 12.60 -7.08 -10.00
C VAL A 140 12.24 -6.10 -11.11
N LYS A 141 11.08 -6.23 -11.73
CA LYS A 141 10.52 -5.26 -12.70
C LYS A 141 9.99 -4.00 -12.02
N ASN A 142 9.48 -4.11 -10.81
CA ASN A 142 8.93 -3.00 -10.06
C ASN A 142 10.03 -2.25 -9.31
N LYS A 143 10.31 -1.00 -9.68
CA LYS A 143 11.39 -0.18 -9.07
C LYS A 143 11.24 -0.05 -7.56
N ILE A 144 10.00 0.01 -7.06
CA ILE A 144 9.69 0.20 -5.65
C ILE A 144 9.91 -1.07 -4.87
N ALA A 145 9.39 -2.19 -5.40
CA ALA A 145 9.59 -3.49 -4.80
C ALA A 145 11.08 -3.84 -4.71
N ARG A 146 11.85 -3.47 -5.73
CA ARG A 146 13.30 -3.62 -5.74
C ARG A 146 13.98 -2.76 -4.66
N ALA A 147 13.56 -1.51 -4.49
CA ALA A 147 14.06 -0.66 -3.41
C ALA A 147 13.70 -1.21 -2.02
N ALA A 148 12.52 -1.82 -1.86
CA ALA A 148 12.16 -2.52 -0.62
C ALA A 148 13.07 -3.73 -0.35
N MET A 149 13.41 -4.50 -1.38
CA MET A 149 14.40 -5.59 -1.26
C MET A 149 15.77 -5.08 -0.81
N GLU A 150 16.24 -3.96 -1.37
CA GLU A 150 17.55 -3.39 -1.04
C GLU A 150 17.70 -2.98 0.44
N VAL A 151 16.58 -2.65 1.11
CA VAL A 151 16.59 -2.30 2.54
C VAL A 151 16.22 -3.48 3.46
N THR A 152 15.94 -4.65 2.88
CA THR A 152 15.62 -5.88 3.62
C THR A 152 16.92 -6.59 4.02
N GLU A 153 17.15 -6.76 5.32
CA GLU A 153 18.38 -7.37 5.85
C GLU A 153 18.34 -8.91 5.79
N THR A 154 17.16 -9.51 5.73
CA THR A 154 17.02 -10.98 5.76
C THR A 154 16.11 -11.43 4.62
N SER A 155 16.60 -12.32 3.77
CA SER A 155 15.83 -12.95 2.70
C SER A 155 15.72 -14.45 2.95
N ILE A 156 14.52 -14.98 2.77
CA ILE A 156 14.21 -16.40 2.88
C ILE A 156 13.79 -16.89 1.50
N TRP A 157 14.56 -17.80 0.94
CA TRP A 157 14.30 -18.40 -0.36
C TRP A 157 13.73 -19.80 -0.15
N MET A 158 12.64 -20.09 -0.81
CA MET A 158 12.00 -21.40 -0.79
C MET A 158 12.21 -22.10 -2.12
N ALA A 159 12.16 -23.42 -2.14
CA ALA A 159 12.30 -24.19 -3.37
C ALA A 159 11.29 -23.76 -4.44
N ASN A 160 11.80 -23.44 -5.62
CA ASN A 160 11.01 -22.99 -6.76
C ASN A 160 11.53 -23.69 -8.03
N PRO A 161 10.83 -24.71 -8.55
CA PRO A 161 11.26 -25.43 -9.74
C PRO A 161 11.28 -24.57 -11.01
N ASP A 162 10.59 -23.43 -11.00
CA ASP A 162 10.52 -22.49 -12.11
C ASP A 162 11.47 -21.28 -11.91
N ALA A 163 12.43 -21.37 -10.99
CA ALA A 163 13.37 -20.30 -10.69
C ALA A 163 14.25 -19.97 -11.91
N ASP A 164 14.23 -18.71 -12.34
CA ASP A 164 15.11 -18.21 -13.39
C ASP A 164 16.44 -17.73 -12.81
N TYR A 165 17.56 -18.19 -13.36
CA TYR A 165 18.89 -17.84 -12.89
C TYR A 165 19.18 -16.33 -12.96
N ASP A 166 18.79 -15.67 -14.04
CA ASP A 166 19.02 -14.24 -14.25
C ASP A 166 18.25 -13.40 -13.20
N ASP A 167 17.01 -13.77 -12.93
CA ASP A 167 16.20 -13.07 -11.93
C ASP A 167 16.73 -13.23 -10.51
N TYR A 168 17.14 -14.44 -10.15
CA TYR A 168 17.63 -14.72 -8.80
C TYR A 168 19.06 -14.24 -8.58
N VAL A 169 19.99 -14.61 -9.46
CA VAL A 169 21.42 -14.33 -9.26
C VAL A 169 21.80 -12.94 -9.74
N GLU A 170 21.42 -12.57 -10.97
CA GLU A 170 21.85 -11.31 -11.54
C GLU A 170 21.05 -10.11 -11.03
N LYS A 171 19.73 -10.25 -10.88
CA LYS A 171 18.86 -9.14 -10.47
C LYS A 171 18.64 -9.07 -8.95
N ALA A 172 18.30 -10.19 -8.30
CA ALA A 172 18.07 -10.26 -6.86
C ALA A 172 19.34 -10.49 -6.02
N LYS A 173 20.48 -10.72 -6.68
CA LYS A 173 21.80 -10.89 -6.02
C LYS A 173 21.88 -12.07 -5.05
N VAL A 174 21.15 -13.14 -5.34
CA VAL A 174 21.27 -14.41 -4.62
C VAL A 174 22.63 -15.04 -4.95
N ASP A 175 23.32 -15.56 -3.96
CA ASP A 175 24.58 -16.28 -4.19
C ASP A 175 24.34 -17.49 -5.10
N PRO A 176 25.13 -17.68 -6.18
CA PRO A 176 24.98 -18.83 -7.07
C PRO A 176 24.99 -20.19 -6.37
N ALA A 177 25.73 -20.31 -5.26
CA ALA A 177 25.72 -21.53 -4.48
C ALA A 177 24.40 -21.79 -3.77
N HIS A 178 23.71 -20.72 -3.36
CA HIS A 178 22.37 -20.83 -2.76
C HIS A 178 21.30 -21.09 -3.83
N PHE A 179 21.45 -20.53 -5.02
CA PHE A 179 20.52 -20.78 -6.13
C PHE A 179 20.37 -22.28 -6.46
N ASN A 180 21.47 -23.04 -6.36
CA ASN A 180 21.42 -24.49 -6.61
C ASN A 180 20.60 -25.29 -5.58
N ILE A 181 20.16 -24.66 -4.50
CA ILE A 181 19.34 -25.26 -3.44
C ILE A 181 17.87 -24.85 -3.57
N ILE A 182 17.61 -23.74 -4.27
CA ILE A 182 16.26 -23.21 -4.56
C ILE A 182 15.62 -24.01 -5.68
#